data_25698704f0ffe65fb22d440ac6f1b327
#
_entry.id   25698704f0ffe65fb22d440ac6f1b327
#
_cell.length_a   1.000
_cell.length_b   1.000
_cell.length_c   1.000
_cell.angle_alpha   90.00
_cell.angle_beta   90.00
_cell.angle_gamma   90.00
#
_symmetry.space_group_name_H-M   'P 1'
#
loop_
_entity.id
_entity.type
_entity.pdbx_description
1 polymer ?
#
loop_
_entity_poly.entity_id
_entity_poly.type
_entity_poly.pdbx_seq_one_letter_code
_entity_poly.pdbx_strand_id
1 'polypeptide(L)'
;MTWLELQNNIRDLGFDDENPATMISSANRAINLIKKTLVEANKEYFRMIYEDEEWEPVSPTQITEETEDEFKIQIPDKLIDLVPLLAAHYAWLDDDIQKATMYWNEYDDLKNQLVADMVRPQNAEFWGGLGW
;
A
#
# COMPACT_ATOMS: atom_id res chain seq x y z
N MET A 1 8.06 -2.35 -7.29
CA MET A 1 6.91 -2.68 -8.15
C MET A 1 6.71 -1.57 -9.16
N THR A 2 6.63 -1.94 -10.43
CA THR A 2 6.34 -0.99 -11.51
C THR A 2 4.83 -0.86 -11.72
N TRP A 3 4.45 0.16 -12.49
CA TRP A 3 3.05 0.35 -12.86
C TRP A 3 2.51 -0.86 -13.64
N LEU A 4 3.31 -1.43 -14.56
CA LEU A 4 2.91 -2.63 -15.29
C LEU A 4 2.69 -3.82 -14.35
N GLU A 5 3.60 -4.03 -13.41
CA GLU A 5 3.45 -5.11 -12.43
C GLU A 5 2.19 -4.93 -11.59
N LEU A 6 1.89 -3.69 -11.17
CA LEU A 6 0.66 -3.40 -10.42
C LEU A 6 -0.59 -3.71 -11.25
N GLN A 7 -0.61 -3.30 -12.52
CA GLN A 7 -1.72 -3.61 -13.42
C GLN A 7 -1.94 -5.12 -13.53
N ASN A 8 -0.85 -5.87 -13.71
CA ASN A 8 -0.92 -7.33 -13.81
C ASN A 8 -1.43 -7.96 -12.51
N ASN A 9 -0.98 -7.48 -11.38
CA ASN A 9 -1.44 -7.97 -10.08
C ASN A 9 -2.93 -7.70 -9.87
N ILE A 10 -3.43 -6.55 -10.26
CA ILE A 10 -4.86 -6.23 -10.17
C ILE A 10 -5.67 -7.17 -11.08
N ARG A 11 -5.19 -7.45 -12.27
CA ARG A 11 -5.82 -8.41 -13.18
C ARG A 11 -5.82 -9.82 -12.61
N ASP A 12 -4.73 -10.23 -11.99
CA ASP A 12 -4.62 -11.55 -11.35
C ASP A 12 -5.62 -11.70 -10.19
N LEU A 13 -6.02 -10.58 -9.58
CA LEU A 13 -7.07 -10.56 -8.57
C LEU A 13 -8.48 -10.51 -9.19
N GLY A 14 -8.58 -10.74 -10.49
CA GLY A 14 -9.83 -10.94 -11.20
C GLY A 14 -10.41 -9.70 -11.86
N PHE A 15 -9.81 -8.54 -11.66
CA PHE A 15 -10.32 -7.30 -12.27
C PHE A 15 -9.68 -7.10 -13.64
N ASP A 16 -10.45 -7.41 -14.68
CA ASP A 16 -10.02 -7.29 -16.07
C ASP A 16 -11.00 -6.39 -16.81
N ASP A 17 -10.91 -5.08 -16.53
CA ASP A 17 -11.71 -4.07 -17.21
C ASP A 17 -10.88 -3.48 -18.34
N GLU A 18 -11.47 -3.40 -19.52
CA GLU A 18 -10.84 -2.77 -20.68
C GLU A 18 -10.71 -1.26 -20.54
N ASN A 19 -11.48 -0.66 -19.60
CA ASN A 19 -11.41 0.76 -19.33
C ASN A 19 -10.27 1.05 -18.32
N PRO A 20 -9.17 1.68 -18.76
CA PRO A 20 -8.05 1.96 -17.87
C PRO A 20 -8.39 2.96 -16.76
N ALA A 21 -9.45 3.74 -16.91
CA ALA A 21 -9.79 4.79 -15.93
C ALA A 21 -10.08 4.21 -14.55
N THR A 22 -10.80 3.08 -14.47
CA THR A 22 -11.11 2.44 -13.18
C THR A 22 -9.85 1.94 -12.50
N MET A 23 -8.96 1.29 -13.23
CA MET A 23 -7.70 0.78 -12.70
C MET A 23 -6.80 1.91 -12.21
N ILE A 24 -6.69 2.99 -12.99
CA ILE A 24 -5.91 4.17 -12.65
C ILE A 24 -6.45 4.83 -11.38
N SER A 25 -7.75 5.06 -11.32
CA SER A 25 -8.41 5.67 -10.16
C SER A 25 -8.22 4.83 -8.91
N SER A 26 -8.40 3.52 -9.03
CA SER A 26 -8.26 2.58 -7.92
C SER A 26 -6.82 2.53 -7.40
N ALA A 27 -5.85 2.52 -8.30
CA ALA A 27 -4.44 2.54 -7.93
C ALA A 27 -4.07 3.83 -7.21
N ASN A 28 -4.50 4.97 -7.70
CA ASN A 28 -4.22 6.26 -7.06
C ASN A 28 -4.84 6.34 -5.67
N ARG A 29 -6.08 5.88 -5.51
CA ARG A 29 -6.75 5.85 -4.20
C ARG A 29 -5.99 4.97 -3.21
N ALA A 30 -5.57 3.79 -3.66
CA ALA A 30 -4.82 2.86 -2.81
C ALA A 30 -3.48 3.45 -2.37
N ILE A 31 -2.72 4.00 -3.31
CA ILE A 31 -1.41 4.59 -3.04
C ILE A 31 -1.54 5.75 -2.05
N ASN A 32 -2.51 6.63 -2.27
CA ASN A 32 -2.72 7.79 -1.41
C ASN A 32 -3.15 7.39 0.00
N LEU A 33 -4.02 6.41 0.14
CA LEU A 33 -4.45 5.93 1.46
C LEU A 33 -3.32 5.29 2.24
N ILE A 34 -2.54 4.42 1.59
CA ILE A 34 -1.39 3.77 2.22
C ILE A 34 -0.35 4.81 2.64
N LYS A 35 -0.04 5.76 1.78
CA LYS A 35 0.89 6.82 2.12
C LYS A 35 0.42 7.57 3.36
N LYS A 36 -0.83 8.03 3.36
CA LYS A 36 -1.38 8.84 4.43
C LYS A 36 -1.47 8.07 5.76
N THR A 37 -1.98 6.84 5.72
CA THR A 37 -2.32 6.10 6.94
C THR A 37 -1.17 5.25 7.47
N LEU A 38 -0.24 4.84 6.64
CA LEU A 38 0.83 3.93 7.04
C LEU A 38 2.22 4.53 6.91
N VAL A 39 2.51 5.20 5.81
CA VAL A 39 3.86 5.76 5.61
C VAL A 39 4.07 6.98 6.48
N GLU A 40 3.18 7.96 6.44
CA GLU A 40 3.28 9.16 7.25
C GLU A 40 3.15 8.86 8.74
N ALA A 41 2.24 7.95 9.10
CA ALA A 41 2.02 7.56 10.48
C ALA A 41 3.20 6.80 11.10
N ASN A 42 4.04 6.19 10.27
CA ASN A 42 5.21 5.42 10.71
C ASN A 42 6.52 6.03 10.23
N LYS A 43 6.56 7.32 10.09
CA LYS A 43 7.69 8.08 9.57
C LYS A 43 8.99 7.78 10.34
N GLU A 44 8.92 7.69 11.66
CA GLU A 44 10.10 7.41 12.48
C GLU A 44 10.67 6.01 12.22
N TYR A 45 9.80 5.03 11.98
CA TYR A 45 10.24 3.69 11.61
C TYR A 45 11.04 3.72 10.30
N PHE A 46 10.54 4.43 9.28
CA PHE A 46 11.23 4.51 8.00
C PHE A 46 12.55 5.29 8.10
N ARG A 47 12.60 6.32 8.91
CA ARG A 47 13.85 7.02 9.19
C ARG A 47 14.89 6.10 9.80
N MET A 48 14.45 5.24 10.71
CA MET A 48 15.35 4.28 11.36
C MET A 48 15.88 3.25 10.36
N ILE A 49 15.03 2.61 9.56
CA ILE A 49 15.48 1.55 8.64
C ILE A 49 16.29 2.10 7.47
N TYR A 50 16.05 3.35 7.05
CA TYR A 50 16.82 4.00 6.00
C TYR A 50 18.07 4.71 6.54
N GLU A 51 18.24 4.73 7.87
CA GLU A 51 19.35 5.41 8.54
C GLU A 51 19.45 6.88 8.10
N ASP A 52 18.31 7.56 7.96
CA ASP A 52 18.19 8.93 7.50
C ASP A 52 17.20 9.68 8.39
N GLU A 53 17.71 10.49 9.31
CA GLU A 53 16.89 11.24 10.27
C GLU A 53 16.04 12.34 9.60
N GLU A 54 16.41 12.74 8.38
CA GLU A 54 15.71 13.76 7.63
C GLU A 54 14.78 13.19 6.56
N TRP A 55 14.68 11.84 6.49
CA TRP A 55 13.82 11.20 5.51
C TRP A 55 12.37 11.67 5.65
N GLU A 56 11.76 11.99 4.52
CA GLU A 56 10.36 12.37 4.42
C GLU A 56 9.64 11.49 3.39
N PRO A 57 8.37 11.16 3.62
CA PRO A 57 7.58 10.46 2.61
C PRO A 57 7.49 11.28 1.33
N VAL A 58 7.69 10.61 0.20
CA VAL A 58 7.51 11.25 -1.11
C VAL A 58 6.02 11.48 -1.36
N SER A 59 5.67 12.66 -1.86
CA SER A 59 4.31 12.88 -2.36
C SER A 59 4.12 12.08 -3.65
N PRO A 60 3.19 11.10 -3.70
CA PRO A 60 3.07 10.23 -4.87
C PRO A 60 2.71 11.02 -6.11
N THR A 61 3.42 10.74 -7.20
CA THR A 61 3.05 11.22 -8.52
C THR A 61 1.78 10.48 -8.93
N GLN A 62 0.78 11.24 -9.37
CA GLN A 62 -0.48 10.64 -9.79
C GLN A 62 -0.29 9.83 -11.07
N ILE A 63 -0.82 8.60 -11.07
CA ILE A 63 -0.84 7.74 -12.25
C ILE A 63 -1.88 8.28 -13.22
N THR A 64 -1.53 8.34 -14.50
CA THR A 64 -2.42 8.78 -15.60
C THR A 64 -2.33 7.77 -16.73
N GLU A 65 -3.09 7.99 -17.80
CA GLU A 65 -3.01 7.16 -19.01
C GLU A 65 -1.64 7.25 -19.67
N GLU A 66 -0.89 8.31 -19.41
CA GLU A 66 0.44 8.55 -19.97
C GLU A 66 1.56 7.97 -19.10
N THR A 67 1.24 7.45 -17.92
CA THR A 67 2.26 6.85 -17.04
C THR A 67 2.87 5.64 -17.71
N GLU A 68 4.20 5.63 -17.78
CA GLU A 68 4.96 4.56 -18.41
C GLU A 68 4.91 3.27 -17.59
N ASP A 69 5.01 2.13 -18.27
CA ASP A 69 4.98 0.80 -17.64
C ASP A 69 6.09 0.62 -16.61
N GLU A 70 7.25 1.21 -16.85
CA GLU A 70 8.43 1.10 -15.98
C GLU A 70 8.37 2.03 -14.77
N PHE A 71 7.37 2.92 -14.70
CA PHE A 71 7.22 3.84 -13.57
C PHE A 71 7.11 3.05 -12.26
N LYS A 72 7.94 3.39 -11.28
CA LYS A 72 7.94 2.70 -9.99
C LYS A 72 6.91 3.30 -9.06
N ILE A 73 6.10 2.44 -8.46
CA ILE A 73 5.10 2.84 -7.46
C ILE A 73 5.83 3.37 -6.23
N GLN A 74 5.46 4.57 -5.80
CA GLN A 74 6.17 5.34 -4.77
C GLN A 74 5.67 5.02 -3.37
N ILE A 75 5.72 3.74 -3.01
CA ILE A 75 5.43 3.23 -1.67
C ILE A 75 6.65 2.44 -1.21
N PRO A 76 7.08 2.57 0.06
CA PRO A 76 8.20 1.79 0.57
C PRO A 76 8.00 0.28 0.37
N ASP A 77 9.08 -0.43 0.07
CA ASP A 77 9.04 -1.86 -0.22
C ASP A 77 8.36 -2.67 0.89
N LYS A 78 8.52 -2.25 2.14
CA LYS A 78 7.86 -2.88 3.29
C LYS A 78 6.34 -2.96 3.14
N LEU A 79 5.73 -1.99 2.47
CA LEU A 79 4.28 -1.84 2.35
C LEU A 79 3.77 -2.07 0.93
N ILE A 80 4.67 -2.36 -0.03
CA ILE A 80 4.30 -2.37 -1.45
C ILE A 80 3.24 -3.43 -1.78
N ASP A 81 3.26 -4.57 -1.09
CA ASP A 81 2.32 -5.67 -1.36
C ASP A 81 0.89 -5.33 -0.95
N LEU A 82 0.70 -4.27 -0.17
CA LEU A 82 -0.63 -3.78 0.18
C LEU A 82 -1.32 -3.09 -0.99
N VAL A 83 -0.56 -2.54 -1.93
CA VAL A 83 -1.11 -1.73 -3.02
C VAL A 83 -2.06 -2.52 -3.91
N PRO A 84 -1.71 -3.72 -4.41
CA PRO A 84 -2.63 -4.49 -5.27
C PRO A 84 -3.94 -4.84 -4.56
N LEU A 85 -3.87 -5.25 -3.30
CA LEU A 85 -5.07 -5.65 -2.54
C LEU A 85 -6.01 -4.48 -2.34
N LEU A 86 -5.48 -3.33 -1.95
CA LEU A 86 -6.30 -2.15 -1.74
C LEU A 86 -6.84 -1.60 -3.06
N ALA A 87 -6.03 -1.62 -4.11
CA ALA A 87 -6.47 -1.22 -5.45
C ALA A 87 -7.59 -2.13 -5.95
N ALA A 88 -7.47 -3.45 -5.75
CA ALA A 88 -8.52 -4.39 -6.11
C ALA A 88 -9.82 -4.13 -5.34
N HIS A 89 -9.73 -3.80 -4.06
CA HIS A 89 -10.89 -3.38 -3.28
C HIS A 89 -11.62 -2.22 -3.95
N TYR A 90 -10.90 -1.16 -4.30
CA TYR A 90 -11.52 0.00 -4.94
C TYR A 90 -12.05 -0.31 -6.34
N ALA A 91 -11.36 -1.16 -7.09
CA ALA A 91 -11.77 -1.53 -8.44
C ALA A 91 -13.10 -2.29 -8.44
N TRP A 92 -13.31 -3.17 -7.46
CA TRP A 92 -14.53 -3.96 -7.34
C TRP A 92 -15.67 -3.24 -6.62
N LEU A 93 -15.42 -2.10 -6.00
CA LEU A 93 -16.36 -1.46 -5.08
C LEU A 93 -17.72 -1.16 -5.71
N ASP A 94 -17.75 -0.75 -6.98
CA ASP A 94 -18.98 -0.43 -7.68
C ASP A 94 -19.61 -1.62 -8.42
N ASP A 95 -18.83 -2.67 -8.69
CA ASP A 95 -19.29 -3.81 -9.49
C ASP A 95 -19.70 -5.01 -8.66
N ASP A 96 -18.94 -5.32 -7.59
CA ASP A 96 -19.18 -6.49 -6.76
C ASP A 96 -18.71 -6.20 -5.34
N ILE A 97 -19.65 -5.81 -4.49
CA ILE A 97 -19.36 -5.43 -3.11
C ILE A 97 -18.79 -6.60 -2.29
N GLN A 98 -19.17 -7.83 -2.61
CA GLN A 98 -18.65 -9.00 -1.91
C GLN A 98 -17.16 -9.20 -2.20
N LYS A 99 -16.75 -9.09 -3.46
CA LYS A 99 -15.34 -9.13 -3.84
C LYS A 99 -14.57 -7.95 -3.24
N ALA A 100 -15.14 -6.75 -3.30
CA ALA A 100 -14.52 -5.57 -2.70
C ALA A 100 -14.26 -5.77 -1.21
N THR A 101 -15.23 -6.35 -0.48
CA THR A 101 -15.11 -6.64 0.94
C THR A 101 -14.04 -7.70 1.20
N MET A 102 -13.99 -8.74 0.36
CA MET A 102 -12.97 -9.79 0.46
C MET A 102 -11.55 -9.20 0.36
N TYR A 103 -11.32 -8.36 -0.64
CA TYR A 103 -10.00 -7.74 -0.82
C TYR A 103 -9.67 -6.73 0.28
N TRP A 104 -10.68 -6.02 0.80
CA TRP A 104 -10.48 -5.18 1.98
C TRP A 104 -10.02 -6.00 3.18
N ASN A 105 -10.64 -7.15 3.41
CA ASN A 105 -10.26 -8.03 4.52
C ASN A 105 -8.84 -8.56 4.36
N GLU A 106 -8.46 -8.96 3.15
CA GLU A 106 -7.10 -9.41 2.88
C GLU A 106 -6.09 -8.28 3.07
N TYR A 107 -6.43 -7.08 2.61
CA TYR A 107 -5.61 -5.88 2.85
C TYR A 107 -5.44 -5.63 4.35
N ASP A 108 -6.54 -5.65 5.08
CA ASP A 108 -6.54 -5.34 6.52
C ASP A 108 -5.70 -6.36 7.30
N ASP A 109 -5.83 -7.64 6.99
CA ASP A 109 -5.05 -8.70 7.62
C ASP A 109 -3.55 -8.52 7.36
N LEU A 110 -3.16 -8.29 6.13
CA LEU A 110 -1.75 -8.09 5.79
C LEU A 110 -1.22 -6.79 6.39
N LYS A 111 -2.00 -5.72 6.34
CA LYS A 111 -1.65 -4.45 6.96
C LYS A 111 -1.35 -4.64 8.46
N ASN A 112 -2.21 -5.34 9.17
CA ASN A 112 -2.03 -5.55 10.61
C ASN A 112 -0.75 -6.33 10.92
N GLN A 113 -0.41 -7.32 10.10
CA GLN A 113 0.85 -8.06 10.23
C GLN A 113 2.06 -7.15 10.01
N LEU A 114 2.03 -6.33 8.96
CA LEU A 114 3.15 -5.45 8.63
C LEU A 114 3.32 -4.34 9.66
N VAL A 115 2.22 -3.75 10.12
CA VAL A 115 2.25 -2.68 11.14
C VAL A 115 2.74 -3.23 12.49
N ALA A 116 2.37 -4.45 12.85
CA ALA A 116 2.86 -5.08 14.07
C ALA A 116 4.39 -5.18 14.06
N ASP A 117 4.99 -5.54 12.91
CA ASP A 117 6.45 -5.59 12.77
C ASP A 117 7.09 -4.20 12.87
N MET A 118 6.40 -3.18 12.38
CA MET A 118 6.89 -1.80 12.41
C MET A 118 6.87 -1.20 13.82
N VAL A 119 5.87 -1.54 14.61
CA VAL A 119 5.69 -1.02 15.98
C VAL A 119 6.49 -1.82 17.00
N ARG A 120 6.67 -3.13 16.77
CA ARG A 120 7.31 -4.04 17.72
C ARG A 120 8.70 -3.58 18.20
N PRO A 121 9.61 -3.06 17.36
CA PRO A 121 10.91 -2.60 17.86
C PRO A 121 10.83 -1.48 18.88
N GLN A 122 9.88 -0.56 18.74
CA GLN A 122 9.66 0.54 19.68
C GLN A 122 9.03 0.04 20.97
N ASN A 123 8.05 -0.83 20.87
CA ASN A 123 7.35 -1.39 22.03
C ASN A 123 8.17 -2.45 22.75
N ALA A 124 9.07 -3.14 22.06
CA ALA A 124 9.91 -4.17 22.66
C ALA A 124 10.76 -3.62 23.80
N GLU A 125 11.34 -2.44 23.65
CA GLU A 125 12.10 -1.79 24.70
C GLU A 125 11.22 -1.45 25.89
N PHE A 126 10.04 -0.89 25.65
CA PHE A 126 9.08 -0.59 26.69
C PHE A 126 8.63 -1.85 27.43
N TRP A 127 8.26 -2.90 26.69
CA TRP A 127 7.82 -4.16 27.27
C TRP A 127 8.94 -4.82 28.07
N GLY A 128 10.19 -4.75 27.58
CA GLY A 128 11.35 -5.24 28.29
C GLY A 128 11.53 -4.54 29.64
N GLY A 129 11.27 -3.23 29.68
CA GLY A 129 11.32 -2.44 30.90
C GLY A 129 10.28 -2.85 31.93
N LEU A 130 9.20 -3.50 31.51
CA LEU A 130 8.17 -4.03 32.39
C LEU A 130 8.43 -5.47 32.82
N GLY A 131 9.57 -6.05 32.44
CA GLY A 131 9.95 -7.41 32.82
C GLY A 131 9.26 -8.52 32.05
N TRP A 132 8.81 -8.24 30.90
CA TRP A 132 8.11 -9.22 30.05
C TRP A 132 9.07 -10.28 29.50
#